data_7b87ad9ec501903efe91187bcc437cab
#
_entry.id   7b87ad9ec501903efe91187bcc437cab
#
_cell.length_a   1.000
_cell.length_b   1.000
_cell.length_c   1.000
_cell.angle_alpha   90.00
_cell.angle_beta   90.00
_cell.angle_gamma   90.00
#
_symmetry.space_group_name_H-M   'P 1'
#
loop_
_entity.id
_entity.type
_entity.pdbx_description
1 polymer ?
#
loop_
_entity_poly.entity_id
_entity_poly.type
_entity_poly.pdbx_seq_one_letter_code
_entity_poly.pdbx_strand_id
1 'polypeptide(L)'
;LAQMMSVPVAQLTETLAQVAHYASGTDHDGFGRDFSKTPVLEPPYYALKVTGALFHTQGGLAVDGEARVLRRDGTALPNLLAGGGAACGVSGSHDWGYLSGNGLLTAATLGYRAGVTAAKLLR
;
A
#
# COMPACT_ATOMS: atom_id res chain seq x y z
N LEU A 1 -0.51 -6.45 29.94
CA LEU A 1 -0.31 -5.94 28.58
C LEU A 1 0.48 -4.64 28.59
N ALA A 2 0.05 -3.59 29.33
CA ALA A 2 0.71 -2.28 29.36
C ALA A 2 2.19 -2.37 29.75
N GLN A 3 2.55 -3.17 30.76
CA GLN A 3 3.95 -3.40 31.15
C GLN A 3 4.77 -4.01 30.01
N MET A 4 4.21 -5.00 29.29
CA MET A 4 4.88 -5.63 28.13
C MET A 4 5.08 -4.65 26.97
N MET A 5 4.18 -3.69 26.81
CA MET A 5 4.26 -2.62 25.80
C MET A 5 5.15 -1.46 26.23
N SER A 6 5.58 -1.43 27.50
CA SER A 6 6.33 -0.29 28.10
C SER A 6 5.53 1.03 28.02
N VAL A 7 4.22 1.00 28.22
CA VAL A 7 3.33 2.16 28.26
C VAL A 7 2.66 2.28 29.64
N PRO A 8 2.28 3.50 30.07
CA PRO A 8 1.55 3.71 31.31
C PRO A 8 0.21 2.99 31.29
N VAL A 9 -0.12 2.28 32.38
CA VAL A 9 -1.37 1.53 32.52
C VAL A 9 -2.60 2.44 32.32
N ALA A 10 -2.58 3.62 32.96
CA ALA A 10 -3.67 4.59 32.85
C ALA A 10 -3.93 5.01 31.40
N GLN A 11 -2.88 5.29 30.63
CA GLN A 11 -3.00 5.70 29.25
C GLN A 11 -3.58 4.59 28.36
N LEU A 12 -3.14 3.34 28.55
CA LEU A 12 -3.71 2.21 27.80
C LEU A 12 -5.18 2.01 28.16
N THR A 13 -5.55 2.11 29.45
CA THR A 13 -6.92 1.98 29.90
C THR A 13 -7.81 3.07 29.31
N GLU A 14 -7.36 4.30 29.29
CA GLU A 14 -8.08 5.42 28.68
C GLU A 14 -8.27 5.23 27.18
N THR A 15 -7.23 4.80 26.47
CA THR A 15 -7.32 4.51 25.03
C THR A 15 -8.33 3.40 24.73
N LEU A 16 -8.36 2.33 25.51
CA LEU A 16 -9.34 1.25 25.33
C LEU A 16 -10.77 1.75 25.61
N ALA A 17 -10.97 2.61 26.62
CA ALA A 17 -12.27 3.21 26.89
C ALA A 17 -12.72 4.13 25.75
N GLN A 18 -11.84 4.97 25.23
CA GLN A 18 -12.14 5.81 24.07
C GLN A 18 -12.53 4.99 22.84
N VAL A 19 -11.80 3.93 22.53
CA VAL A 19 -12.13 3.02 21.41
C VAL A 19 -13.51 2.38 21.59
N ALA A 20 -13.90 2.04 22.82
CA ALA A 20 -15.25 1.55 23.12
C ALA A 20 -16.33 2.62 22.87
N HIS A 21 -16.07 3.88 23.21
CA HIS A 21 -16.98 5.01 22.89
C HIS A 21 -17.11 5.23 21.38
N TYR A 22 -16.01 5.18 20.64
CA TYR A 22 -16.04 5.27 19.18
C TYR A 22 -16.84 4.12 18.53
N ALA A 23 -16.64 2.89 19.01
CA ALA A 23 -17.36 1.71 18.51
C ALA A 23 -18.87 1.77 18.82
N SER A 24 -19.28 2.38 19.97
CA SER A 24 -20.68 2.58 20.32
C SER A 24 -21.33 3.80 19.62
N GLY A 25 -20.56 4.59 18.91
CA GLY A 25 -21.06 5.81 18.24
C GLY A 25 -21.33 7.00 19.18
N THR A 26 -20.86 6.92 20.44
CA THR A 26 -21.02 8.00 21.43
C THR A 26 -19.99 9.10 21.28
N ASP A 27 -18.91 8.85 20.51
CA ASP A 27 -17.86 9.79 20.22
C ASP A 27 -17.25 9.51 18.84
N HIS A 28 -16.41 10.43 18.33
CA HIS A 28 -15.77 10.34 17.03
C HIS A 28 -14.25 10.37 17.17
N ASP A 29 -13.58 9.49 16.41
CA ASP A 29 -12.12 9.48 16.33
C ASP A 29 -11.60 10.75 15.66
N GLY A 30 -10.63 11.41 16.29
CA GLY A 30 -10.02 12.65 15.79
C GLY A 30 -9.26 12.49 14.46
N PHE A 31 -8.95 11.25 14.06
CA PHE A 31 -8.31 10.91 12.78
C PHE A 31 -9.31 10.48 11.71
N GLY A 32 -10.61 10.49 12.00
CA GLY A 32 -11.67 10.17 11.04
C GLY A 32 -11.87 8.69 10.76
N ARG A 33 -11.36 7.78 11.61
CA ARG A 33 -11.61 6.36 11.47
C ARG A 33 -13.05 6.01 11.82
N ASP A 34 -13.70 5.27 10.94
CA ASP A 34 -15.05 4.72 11.19
C ASP A 34 -14.95 3.41 11.98
N PHE A 35 -15.23 3.48 13.27
CA PHE A 35 -15.21 2.33 14.18
C PHE A 35 -16.52 1.51 14.14
N SER A 36 -17.61 2.04 13.54
CA SER A 36 -18.90 1.33 13.50
C SER A 36 -18.84 0.02 12.68
N LYS A 37 -17.85 -0.11 11.82
CA LYS A 37 -17.62 -1.29 10.96
C LYS A 37 -16.58 -2.26 11.51
N THR A 38 -16.04 -1.98 12.70
CA THR A 38 -15.03 -2.82 13.32
C THR A 38 -15.63 -3.58 14.52
N PRO A 39 -15.22 -4.83 14.75
CA PRO A 39 -15.62 -5.54 15.96
C PRO A 39 -15.20 -4.76 17.22
N VAL A 40 -16.04 -4.79 18.23
CA VAL A 40 -15.69 -4.25 19.56
C VAL A 40 -14.49 -5.01 20.09
N LEU A 41 -13.54 -4.30 20.69
CA LEU A 41 -12.37 -4.93 21.30
C LEU A 41 -12.77 -5.58 22.62
N GLU A 42 -12.59 -6.89 22.72
CA GLU A 42 -12.84 -7.68 23.92
C GLU A 42 -11.61 -8.50 24.32
N PRO A 43 -11.43 -8.81 25.61
CA PRO A 43 -10.35 -9.70 26.05
C PRO A 43 -10.48 -11.11 25.42
N PRO A 44 -9.36 -11.80 25.16
CA PRO A 44 -7.98 -11.37 25.42
C PRO A 44 -7.46 -10.36 24.41
N TYR A 45 -6.72 -9.34 24.89
CA TYR A 45 -6.11 -8.31 24.02
C TYR A 45 -4.71 -8.74 23.56
N TYR A 46 -4.41 -8.43 22.32
CA TYR A 46 -3.10 -8.65 21.71
C TYR A 46 -2.48 -7.32 21.26
N ALA A 47 -1.18 -7.17 21.47
CA ALA A 47 -0.43 -5.99 21.01
C ALA A 47 0.71 -6.43 20.12
N LEU A 48 0.84 -5.78 18.98
CA LEU A 48 1.95 -5.95 18.04
C LEU A 48 2.73 -4.64 17.96
N LYS A 49 4.05 -4.72 18.15
CA LYS A 49 4.94 -3.58 17.92
C LYS A 49 5.18 -3.44 16.42
N VAL A 50 4.76 -2.31 15.86
CA VAL A 50 4.88 -2.03 14.42
C VAL A 50 5.75 -0.81 14.18
N THR A 51 6.34 -0.72 13.00
CA THR A 51 7.03 0.48 12.51
C THR A 51 6.69 0.68 11.05
N GLY A 52 6.78 1.93 10.59
CA GLY A 52 6.63 2.24 9.17
C GLY A 52 7.79 1.64 8.35
N ALA A 53 7.48 1.09 7.18
CA ALA A 53 8.46 0.61 6.23
C ALA A 53 7.97 0.87 4.81
N LEU A 54 8.90 1.25 3.92
CA LEU A 54 8.63 1.40 2.49
C LEU A 54 9.13 0.14 1.79
N PHE A 55 8.20 -0.69 1.32
CA PHE A 55 8.51 -1.90 0.55
C PHE A 55 7.85 -1.88 -0.84
N HIS A 56 7.06 -0.84 -1.13
CA HIS A 56 6.38 -0.66 -2.41
C HIS A 56 6.27 0.81 -2.74
N THR A 57 6.43 1.16 -4.03
CA THR A 57 6.19 2.51 -4.56
C THR A 57 5.17 2.45 -5.68
N GLN A 58 4.30 3.44 -5.75
CA GLN A 58 3.31 3.60 -6.82
C GLN A 58 3.84 4.47 -7.97
N GLY A 59 4.83 5.32 -7.69
CA GLY A 59 5.52 6.13 -8.69
C GLY A 59 6.44 5.30 -9.56
N GLY A 60 6.83 5.83 -10.72
CA GLY A 60 7.74 5.18 -11.64
C GLY A 60 7.64 5.75 -13.05
N LEU A 61 8.32 5.09 -13.98
CA LEU A 61 8.28 5.45 -15.40
C LEU A 61 6.92 5.07 -16.01
N ALA A 62 6.28 6.00 -16.72
CA ALA A 62 5.08 5.67 -17.48
C ALA A 62 5.47 4.72 -18.62
N VAL A 63 4.70 3.65 -18.80
CA VAL A 63 4.93 2.65 -19.83
C VAL A 63 3.65 2.36 -20.60
N ASP A 64 3.78 1.89 -21.84
CA ASP A 64 2.67 1.38 -22.63
C ASP A 64 2.41 -0.13 -22.40
N GLY A 65 1.45 -0.70 -23.13
CA GLY A 65 1.10 -2.12 -23.02
C GLY A 65 2.20 -3.09 -23.49
N GLU A 66 3.26 -2.58 -24.10
CA GLU A 66 4.45 -3.32 -24.54
C GLU A 66 5.66 -3.08 -23.61
N ALA A 67 5.41 -2.43 -22.46
CA ALA A 67 6.41 -2.05 -21.45
C ALA A 67 7.47 -1.05 -21.95
N ARG A 68 7.20 -0.32 -23.05
CA ARG A 68 8.08 0.76 -23.53
C ARG A 68 7.85 2.01 -22.69
N VAL A 69 8.94 2.67 -22.29
CA VAL A 69 8.87 3.90 -21.52
C VAL A 69 8.34 5.03 -22.39
N LEU A 70 7.37 5.77 -21.85
CA LEU A 70 6.74 6.89 -22.52
C LEU A 70 7.41 8.22 -22.14
N ARG A 71 7.54 9.12 -23.15
CA ARG A 71 7.85 10.53 -22.94
C ARG A 71 6.63 11.28 -22.41
N ARG A 72 6.82 12.53 -22.05
CA ARG A 72 5.72 13.40 -21.57
C ARG A 72 4.65 13.68 -22.64
N ASP A 73 5.01 13.59 -23.90
CA ASP A 73 4.11 13.75 -25.05
C ASP A 73 3.36 12.45 -25.42
N GLY A 74 3.56 11.37 -24.64
CA GLY A 74 2.96 10.07 -24.87
C GLY A 74 3.68 9.20 -25.90
N THR A 75 4.74 9.67 -26.53
CA THR A 75 5.52 8.87 -27.49
C THR A 75 6.42 7.88 -26.77
N ALA A 76 6.53 6.65 -27.28
CA ALA A 76 7.40 5.64 -26.69
C ALA A 76 8.87 5.89 -27.01
N LEU A 77 9.76 5.64 -26.07
CA LEU A 77 11.19 5.49 -26.29
C LEU A 77 11.44 4.14 -26.98
N PRO A 78 12.13 4.11 -28.14
CA PRO A 78 12.19 2.89 -28.95
C PRO A 78 13.03 1.77 -28.33
N ASN A 79 13.95 2.10 -27.43
CA ASN A 79 14.95 1.17 -26.89
C ASN A 79 14.98 1.17 -25.34
N LEU A 80 13.95 1.68 -24.68
CA LEU A 80 13.88 1.69 -23.22
C LEU A 80 12.59 1.01 -22.74
N LEU A 81 12.75 -0.04 -21.99
CA LEU A 81 11.68 -0.83 -21.39
C LEU A 81 11.76 -0.72 -19.88
N ALA A 82 10.63 -0.72 -19.20
CA ALA A 82 10.57 -0.75 -17.74
C ALA A 82 9.47 -1.67 -17.21
N GLY A 83 9.74 -2.26 -16.04
CA GLY A 83 8.81 -3.12 -15.34
C GLY A 83 9.09 -3.16 -13.85
N GLY A 84 8.26 -3.86 -13.09
CA GLY A 84 8.35 -3.95 -11.65
C GLY A 84 8.31 -2.58 -10.97
N GLY A 85 9.11 -2.39 -9.96
CA GLY A 85 9.17 -1.12 -9.20
C GLY A 85 9.75 0.07 -9.98
N ALA A 86 10.32 -0.13 -11.17
CA ALA A 86 10.78 0.95 -12.04
C ALA A 86 9.63 1.56 -12.86
N ALA A 87 8.57 0.79 -13.13
CA ALA A 87 7.39 1.26 -13.83
C ALA A 87 6.35 1.83 -12.85
N CYS A 88 5.52 2.76 -13.33
CA CYS A 88 4.41 3.31 -12.57
C CYS A 88 3.44 2.19 -12.17
N GLY A 89 3.06 2.17 -10.89
CA GLY A 89 2.13 1.18 -10.35
C GLY A 89 0.71 1.35 -10.90
N VAL A 90 -0.03 0.26 -10.94
CA VAL A 90 -1.42 0.23 -11.47
C VAL A 90 -2.48 0.55 -10.41
N SER A 91 -2.10 0.61 -9.14
CA SER A 91 -3.04 0.85 -8.02
C SER A 91 -3.37 2.33 -7.80
N GLY A 92 -2.81 3.24 -8.58
CA GLY A 92 -2.99 4.67 -8.41
C GLY A 92 -1.95 5.31 -7.47
N SER A 93 -2.04 6.63 -7.30
CA SER A 93 -1.05 7.45 -6.60
C SER A 93 -1.32 7.65 -5.11
N HIS A 94 -2.40 7.13 -4.61
CA HIS A 94 -2.85 7.33 -3.22
C HIS A 94 -2.68 6.07 -2.38
N ASP A 95 -2.58 6.25 -1.05
CA ASP A 95 -2.47 5.18 -0.07
C ASP A 95 -3.62 4.15 -0.14
N TRP A 96 -4.85 4.62 -0.38
CA TRP A 96 -6.02 3.74 -0.55
C TRP A 96 -6.03 2.96 -1.88
N GLY A 97 -5.17 3.30 -2.83
CA GLY A 97 -5.04 2.59 -4.10
C GLY A 97 -4.23 1.30 -3.98
N TYR A 98 -3.52 1.10 -2.87
CA TYR A 98 -2.73 -0.11 -2.69
C TYR A 98 -3.62 -1.36 -2.63
N LEU A 99 -3.28 -2.34 -3.46
CA LEU A 99 -3.90 -3.66 -3.45
C LEU A 99 -2.80 -4.72 -3.33
N SER A 100 -2.97 -5.61 -2.36
CA SER A 100 -2.01 -6.68 -2.11
C SER A 100 -1.84 -7.57 -3.35
N GLY A 101 -0.60 -7.89 -3.70
CA GLY A 101 -0.25 -8.67 -4.88
C GLY A 101 -0.01 -7.85 -6.15
N ASN A 102 -0.47 -6.60 -6.26
CA ASN A 102 -0.29 -5.78 -7.46
C ASN A 102 1.18 -5.54 -7.81
N GLY A 103 2.05 -5.40 -6.81
CA GLY A 103 3.49 -5.25 -7.06
C GLY A 103 4.09 -6.45 -7.77
N LEU A 104 3.77 -7.66 -7.33
CA LEU A 104 4.22 -8.90 -7.97
C LEU A 104 3.55 -9.10 -9.34
N LEU A 105 2.26 -8.81 -9.46
CA LEU A 105 1.53 -8.91 -10.71
C LEU A 105 2.13 -8.00 -11.79
N THR A 106 2.38 -6.74 -11.47
CA THR A 106 2.99 -5.78 -12.41
C THR A 106 4.42 -6.16 -12.75
N ALA A 107 5.21 -6.63 -11.79
CA ALA A 107 6.57 -7.08 -12.04
C ALA A 107 6.60 -8.26 -13.03
N ALA A 108 5.76 -9.27 -12.81
CA ALA A 108 5.68 -10.43 -13.70
C ALA A 108 5.13 -10.05 -15.09
N THR A 109 4.03 -9.29 -15.14
CA THR A 109 3.37 -8.93 -16.40
C THR A 109 4.23 -8.00 -17.25
N LEU A 110 4.75 -6.92 -16.67
CA LEU A 110 5.60 -5.98 -17.41
C LEU A 110 6.95 -6.57 -17.74
N GLY A 111 7.51 -7.43 -16.88
CA GLY A 111 8.73 -8.18 -17.17
C GLY A 111 8.56 -9.10 -18.38
N TYR A 112 7.46 -9.85 -18.44
CA TYR A 112 7.13 -10.68 -19.60
C TYR A 112 6.95 -9.84 -20.88
N ARG A 113 6.18 -8.75 -20.80
CA ARG A 113 5.95 -7.82 -21.92
C ARG A 113 7.27 -7.21 -22.43
N ALA A 114 8.12 -6.74 -21.51
CA ALA A 114 9.44 -6.22 -21.85
C ALA A 114 10.29 -7.26 -22.57
N GLY A 115 10.31 -8.50 -22.10
CA GLY A 115 11.04 -9.60 -22.76
C GLY A 115 10.55 -9.88 -24.17
N VAL A 116 9.23 -9.94 -24.39
CA VAL A 116 8.63 -10.12 -25.71
C VAL A 116 8.96 -8.96 -26.64
N THR A 117 8.87 -7.73 -26.12
CA THR A 117 9.19 -6.52 -26.90
C THR A 117 10.67 -6.46 -27.27
N ALA A 118 11.57 -6.73 -26.33
CA ALA A 118 13.01 -6.79 -26.59
C ALA A 118 13.35 -7.82 -27.69
N ALA A 119 12.75 -8.98 -27.64
CA ALA A 119 12.97 -10.02 -28.65
C ALA A 119 12.51 -9.60 -30.07
N LYS A 120 11.48 -8.73 -30.17
CA LYS A 120 11.05 -8.15 -31.46
C LYS A 120 12.01 -7.08 -31.97
N LEU A 121 12.59 -6.29 -31.06
CA LEU A 121 13.54 -5.22 -31.43
C LEU A 121 14.90 -5.73 -31.92
N LEU A 122 15.23 -6.98 -31.62
CA LEU A 122 16.50 -7.62 -32.02
C LEU A 122 16.40 -8.38 -33.35
N ARG A 123 15.25 -8.41 -33.98
CA ARG A 123 15.00 -9.03 -35.27
C ARG A 123 15.01 -8.03 -36.41
#